data_e948852729e24ede92e2995cc1e73085
#
_entry.id   e948852729e24ede92e2995cc1e73085
#
_cell.length_a   1.000
_cell.length_b   1.000
_cell.length_c   1.000
_cell.angle_alpha   90.00
_cell.angle_beta   90.00
_cell.angle_gamma   90.00
#
_symmetry.space_group_name_H-M   'P 1'
#
loop_
_entity.id
_entity.type
_entity.pdbx_description
1 polymer ?
#
loop_
_entity_poly.entity_id
_entity_poly.type
_entity_poly.pdbx_seq_one_letter_code
_entity_poly.pdbx_strand_id
1 'polypeptide(L)'
;KTASLPRSELLRDLAEVPGVYVPALGHRRVVRRVATPMPHYAMGLVPHVETVHDRLTVEIRRGCTRGCRFCQPGMLTRPARDVDPEEVVEAVETGMVRTGYSDFSLLSLSCSDYLALPAVGVELRNRLQDHNVSLTLPSQRIAHFGTTVGRILGGARQGGLAFAAEAGTLRMRDIVNKGLTDQELSAGIETAMRNGWRKVKLYFMIGLPGETDADVHGIADTVERLRFEMRDIGRLELNLTISNFTPKPHTPFQWHSVSTAEFKRRQGILRQRFAGMRFLKVNYTDVRLSAMEDFIGRGDQRLAPVIEAAWRSGAGMDAWFDNIERTHGAWCEAIDAAGLGGRYRELELGSWAELQALTPEQRRQRCSEPLPWDHIDSGVSKQWLQEDLERALEAVVVPDCSFDGCSHCGVCGDGL
;
A
#
# COMPACT_ATOMS: atom_id res chain seq x y z
N LYS A 1 -24.77 -34.43 -0.48
CA LYS A 1 -24.07 -35.70 -0.79
C LYS A 1 -22.87 -35.35 -1.63
N THR A 2 -21.71 -35.05 -1.06
CA THR A 2 -20.43 -34.95 -1.73
C THR A 2 -20.00 -36.36 -2.10
N ALA A 3 -20.13 -36.73 -3.37
CA ALA A 3 -19.45 -37.89 -3.89
C ALA A 3 -17.95 -37.68 -3.62
N SER A 4 -17.29 -38.66 -3.01
CA SER A 4 -15.85 -38.59 -2.78
C SER A 4 -15.13 -38.80 -4.11
N LEU A 5 -14.90 -37.71 -4.83
CA LEU A 5 -14.09 -37.71 -6.02
C LEU A 5 -12.64 -38.08 -5.65
N PRO A 6 -11.95 -38.87 -6.48
CA PRO A 6 -10.50 -39.06 -6.33
C PRO A 6 -9.79 -37.71 -6.27
N ARG A 7 -8.79 -37.58 -5.39
CA ARG A 7 -8.07 -36.31 -5.21
C ARG A 7 -7.55 -35.70 -6.54
N SER A 8 -7.08 -36.55 -7.45
CA SER A 8 -6.58 -36.13 -8.76
C SER A 8 -7.66 -35.54 -9.68
N GLU A 9 -8.89 -36.03 -9.55
CA GLU A 9 -10.04 -35.53 -10.32
C GLU A 9 -10.54 -34.21 -9.71
N LEU A 10 -10.67 -34.14 -8.38
CA LEU A 10 -11.01 -32.92 -7.67
C LEU A 10 -10.01 -31.79 -7.98
N LEU A 11 -8.70 -32.08 -8.04
CA LEU A 11 -7.70 -31.06 -8.36
C LEU A 11 -7.82 -30.57 -9.80
N ARG A 12 -8.20 -31.44 -10.74
CA ARG A 12 -8.46 -31.03 -12.13
C ARG A 12 -9.71 -30.16 -12.22
N ASP A 13 -10.77 -30.54 -11.56
CA ASP A 13 -12.02 -29.76 -11.52
C ASP A 13 -11.80 -28.38 -10.90
N LEU A 14 -11.02 -28.31 -9.80
CA LEU A 14 -10.64 -27.04 -9.18
C LEU A 14 -9.82 -26.15 -10.12
N ALA A 15 -8.96 -26.73 -10.95
CA ALA A 15 -8.16 -25.95 -11.90
C ALA A 15 -8.97 -25.33 -13.04
N GLU A 16 -10.18 -25.80 -13.31
CA GLU A 16 -11.10 -25.20 -14.27
C GLU A 16 -11.87 -24.01 -13.70
N VAL A 17 -11.84 -23.82 -12.37
CA VAL A 17 -12.51 -22.67 -11.72
C VAL A 17 -11.67 -21.41 -11.95
N PRO A 18 -12.22 -20.34 -12.56
CA PRO A 18 -11.49 -19.10 -12.79
C PRO A 18 -10.94 -18.51 -11.50
N GLY A 19 -9.64 -18.16 -11.50
CA GLY A 19 -8.92 -17.62 -10.34
C GLY A 19 -8.34 -18.67 -9.38
N VAL A 20 -8.51 -19.96 -9.66
CA VAL A 20 -7.92 -21.07 -8.87
C VAL A 20 -6.63 -21.55 -9.51
N TYR A 21 -5.55 -21.53 -8.72
CA TYR A 21 -4.25 -22.11 -9.08
C TYR A 21 -4.05 -23.43 -8.35
N VAL A 22 -3.71 -24.48 -9.10
CA VAL A 22 -3.43 -25.83 -8.55
C VAL A 22 -1.97 -26.18 -8.84
N PRO A 23 -1.03 -25.99 -7.90
CA PRO A 23 0.41 -26.21 -8.10
C PRO A 23 0.76 -27.61 -8.61
N ALA A 24 0.02 -28.64 -8.19
CA ALA A 24 0.24 -30.04 -8.60
C ALA A 24 0.03 -30.29 -10.10
N LEU A 25 -0.65 -29.40 -10.81
CA LEU A 25 -0.88 -29.48 -12.26
C LEU A 25 0.08 -28.62 -13.09
N GLY A 26 1.14 -28.08 -12.45
CA GLY A 26 2.15 -27.24 -13.10
C GLY A 26 1.69 -25.79 -13.30
N HIS A 27 2.50 -25.02 -14.03
CA HIS A 27 2.24 -23.61 -14.32
C HIS A 27 1.17 -23.47 -15.39
N ARG A 28 -0.10 -23.38 -14.96
CA ARG A 28 -1.22 -23.01 -15.84
C ARG A 28 -1.52 -21.53 -15.65
N ARG A 29 -1.87 -20.84 -16.72
CA ARG A 29 -2.34 -19.44 -16.64
C ARG A 29 -3.59 -19.35 -15.78
N VAL A 30 -3.54 -18.48 -14.80
CA VAL A 30 -4.65 -18.18 -13.87
C VAL A 30 -5.07 -16.75 -14.08
N VAL A 31 -6.32 -16.53 -14.50
CA VAL A 31 -6.87 -15.20 -14.68
C VAL A 31 -7.52 -14.74 -13.38
N ARG A 32 -7.18 -13.53 -12.94
CA ARG A 32 -7.77 -12.93 -11.74
C ARG A 32 -9.29 -12.83 -11.85
N ARG A 33 -9.98 -12.91 -10.71
CA ARG A 33 -11.39 -12.52 -10.62
C ARG A 33 -11.52 -11.02 -10.35
N VAL A 34 -12.39 -10.36 -11.09
CA VAL A 34 -12.76 -8.95 -10.84
C VAL A 34 -14.05 -8.95 -10.02
N ALA A 35 -13.94 -8.57 -8.76
CA ALA A 35 -15.08 -8.51 -7.84
C ALA A 35 -15.66 -7.09 -7.80
N THR A 36 -16.96 -6.99 -7.63
CA THR A 36 -17.65 -5.73 -7.30
C THR A 36 -17.40 -5.35 -5.84
N PRO A 37 -17.47 -4.05 -5.48
CA PRO A 37 -17.51 -3.64 -4.08
C PRO A 37 -18.68 -4.29 -3.34
N MET A 38 -18.51 -4.53 -2.04
CA MET A 38 -19.50 -5.20 -1.21
C MET A 38 -19.72 -4.40 0.08
N PRO A 39 -20.51 -3.30 0.06
CA PRO A 39 -20.68 -2.43 1.22
C PRO A 39 -21.34 -3.14 2.41
N HIS A 40 -22.21 -4.11 2.12
CA HIS A 40 -22.96 -4.88 3.13
C HIS A 40 -22.23 -6.12 3.67
N TYR A 41 -20.97 -6.35 3.27
CA TYR A 41 -20.25 -7.59 3.55
C TYR A 41 -20.17 -7.96 5.05
N ALA A 42 -19.89 -6.99 5.92
CA ALA A 42 -19.69 -7.22 7.35
C ALA A 42 -20.90 -6.84 8.20
N MET A 43 -22.07 -6.58 7.62
CA MET A 43 -23.22 -6.12 8.35
C MET A 43 -23.75 -7.15 9.34
N GLY A 44 -23.83 -6.72 10.60
CA GLY A 44 -24.31 -7.57 11.69
C GLY A 44 -23.27 -8.53 12.25
N LEU A 45 -22.02 -8.48 11.80
CA LEU A 45 -20.92 -9.26 12.36
C LEU A 45 -20.22 -8.44 13.44
N VAL A 46 -20.26 -8.93 14.67
CA VAL A 46 -19.55 -8.35 15.82
C VAL A 46 -18.60 -9.42 16.37
N PRO A 47 -17.28 -9.15 16.46
CA PRO A 47 -16.34 -10.14 16.99
C PRO A 47 -16.53 -10.34 18.49
N HIS A 48 -16.32 -11.58 18.97
CA HIS A 48 -16.34 -11.91 20.39
C HIS A 48 -15.03 -11.55 21.12
N VAL A 49 -14.01 -11.17 20.37
CA VAL A 49 -12.69 -10.79 20.90
C VAL A 49 -12.42 -9.34 20.56
N GLU A 50 -11.63 -8.68 21.39
CA GLU A 50 -11.17 -7.34 21.09
C GLU A 50 -10.34 -7.33 19.78
N THR A 51 -10.67 -6.41 18.89
CA THR A 51 -10.01 -6.26 17.59
C THR A 51 -9.32 -4.91 17.49
N VAL A 52 -8.26 -4.82 16.68
CA VAL A 52 -7.51 -3.58 16.45
C VAL A 52 -8.40 -2.47 15.86
N HIS A 53 -9.41 -2.87 15.08
CA HIS A 53 -10.36 -1.96 14.43
C HIS A 53 -11.79 -2.30 14.86
N ASP A 54 -12.11 -1.93 16.09
CA ASP A 54 -13.44 -2.16 16.67
C ASP A 54 -14.44 -1.10 16.19
N ARG A 55 -14.87 -1.23 14.92
CA ARG A 55 -15.78 -0.31 14.24
C ARG A 55 -16.44 -0.95 13.02
N LEU A 56 -17.56 -0.40 12.60
CA LEU A 56 -18.17 -0.75 11.32
C LEU A 56 -17.27 -0.27 10.16
N THR A 57 -17.06 -1.11 9.17
CA THR A 57 -16.33 -0.75 7.96
C THR A 57 -17.19 -0.98 6.73
N VAL A 58 -17.39 0.08 5.93
CA VAL A 58 -18.20 0.06 4.70
C VAL A 58 -17.31 0.36 3.50
N GLU A 59 -17.25 -0.57 2.55
CA GLU A 59 -16.49 -0.38 1.31
C GLU A 59 -17.28 0.55 0.38
N ILE A 60 -16.66 1.66 -0.04
CA ILE A 60 -17.27 2.67 -0.92
C ILE A 60 -16.74 2.64 -2.35
N ARG A 61 -15.55 2.04 -2.53
CA ARG A 61 -14.87 1.97 -3.82
C ARG A 61 -13.86 0.86 -3.80
N ARG A 62 -13.82 0.03 -4.82
CA ARG A 62 -12.79 -0.99 -5.02
C ARG A 62 -11.93 -0.66 -6.23
N GLY A 63 -10.62 -0.78 -6.05
CA GLY A 63 -9.63 -0.44 -7.06
C GLY A 63 -9.12 0.99 -6.95
N CYS A 64 -8.02 1.24 -7.68
CA CYS A 64 -7.37 2.55 -7.76
C CYS A 64 -6.73 2.70 -9.13
N THR A 65 -6.86 3.87 -9.73
CA THR A 65 -6.37 4.17 -11.08
C THR A 65 -5.16 5.11 -11.09
N ARG A 66 -4.71 5.55 -9.90
CA ARG A 66 -3.63 6.54 -9.75
C ARG A 66 -2.27 6.12 -10.31
N GLY A 67 -2.01 4.83 -10.42
CA GLY A 67 -0.80 4.34 -11.05
C GLY A 67 0.47 4.46 -10.22
N CYS A 68 0.38 4.58 -8.89
CA CYS A 68 1.58 4.56 -8.04
C CYS A 68 2.39 3.30 -8.30
N ARG A 69 3.65 3.45 -8.75
CA ARG A 69 4.48 2.39 -9.34
C ARG A 69 4.98 1.34 -8.37
N PHE A 70 4.87 1.60 -7.08
CA PHE A 70 5.17 0.65 -6.00
C PHE A 70 3.94 -0.12 -5.51
N CYS A 71 2.73 0.31 -5.90
CA CYS A 71 1.49 -0.10 -5.25
C CYS A 71 0.87 -1.33 -5.92
N GLN A 72 1.09 -2.52 -5.35
CA GLN A 72 0.52 -3.77 -5.84
C GLN A 72 -1.02 -3.76 -5.83
N PRO A 73 -1.73 -3.39 -4.74
CA PRO A 73 -3.18 -3.31 -4.77
C PRO A 73 -3.72 -2.38 -5.85
N GLY A 74 -3.08 -1.22 -6.08
CA GLY A 74 -3.45 -0.28 -7.12
C GLY A 74 -3.32 -0.85 -8.54
N MET A 75 -2.43 -1.81 -8.77
CA MET A 75 -2.30 -2.51 -10.04
C MET A 75 -3.29 -3.67 -10.16
N LEU A 76 -3.36 -4.52 -9.14
CA LEU A 76 -4.16 -5.75 -9.16
C LEU A 76 -5.67 -5.52 -9.16
N THR A 77 -6.14 -4.39 -8.64
CA THR A 77 -7.58 -4.14 -8.45
C THR A 77 -8.18 -3.16 -9.46
N ARG A 78 -7.46 -2.83 -10.53
CA ARG A 78 -7.99 -2.06 -11.66
C ARG A 78 -9.10 -2.83 -12.41
N PRO A 79 -10.08 -2.14 -13.00
CA PRO A 79 -10.40 -0.72 -12.91
C PRO A 79 -11.02 -0.36 -11.56
N ALA A 80 -11.10 0.94 -11.23
CA ALA A 80 -11.83 1.40 -10.06
C ALA A 80 -13.33 1.25 -10.27
N ARG A 81 -14.05 0.86 -9.21
CA ARG A 81 -15.50 0.63 -9.20
C ARG A 81 -16.09 1.25 -7.96
N ASP A 82 -17.01 2.18 -8.15
CA ASP A 82 -17.67 2.92 -7.09
C ASP A 82 -18.96 2.21 -6.64
N VAL A 83 -19.28 2.34 -5.36
CA VAL A 83 -20.59 1.96 -4.82
C VAL A 83 -21.54 3.15 -4.99
N ASP A 84 -22.81 2.86 -5.22
CA ASP A 84 -23.84 3.90 -5.27
C ASP A 84 -23.92 4.66 -3.95
N PRO A 85 -24.00 6.02 -3.96
CA PRO A 85 -24.05 6.83 -2.76
C PRO A 85 -25.18 6.48 -1.79
N GLU A 86 -26.36 6.14 -2.32
CA GLU A 86 -27.53 5.79 -1.49
C GLU A 86 -27.28 4.44 -0.80
N GLU A 87 -26.68 3.48 -1.50
CA GLU A 87 -26.29 2.18 -0.95
C GLU A 87 -25.25 2.33 0.18
N VAL A 88 -24.30 3.26 0.04
CA VAL A 88 -23.32 3.56 1.11
C VAL A 88 -24.02 4.10 2.36
N VAL A 89 -24.94 5.05 2.20
CA VAL A 89 -25.68 5.65 3.33
C VAL A 89 -26.51 4.59 4.03
N GLU A 90 -27.28 3.78 3.28
CA GLU A 90 -28.10 2.70 3.83
C GLU A 90 -27.23 1.66 4.56
N ALA A 91 -26.08 1.31 3.98
CA ALA A 91 -25.14 0.37 4.58
C ALA A 91 -24.62 0.86 5.93
N VAL A 92 -24.27 2.14 6.05
CA VAL A 92 -23.83 2.73 7.33
C VAL A 92 -24.96 2.71 8.35
N GLU A 93 -26.15 3.24 8.01
CA GLU A 93 -27.29 3.30 8.93
C GLU A 93 -27.68 1.91 9.45
N THR A 94 -27.90 0.96 8.54
CA THR A 94 -28.30 -0.40 8.88
C THR A 94 -27.19 -1.11 9.66
N GLY A 95 -25.93 -0.93 9.28
CA GLY A 95 -24.80 -1.52 9.96
C GLY A 95 -24.63 -1.01 11.39
N MET A 96 -24.75 0.30 11.62
CA MET A 96 -24.68 0.89 12.97
C MET A 96 -25.77 0.35 13.88
N VAL A 97 -27.02 0.26 13.39
CA VAL A 97 -28.13 -0.31 14.15
C VAL A 97 -27.92 -1.77 14.50
N ARG A 98 -27.42 -2.57 13.53
CA ARG A 98 -27.25 -4.02 13.72
C ARG A 98 -26.05 -4.40 14.58
N THR A 99 -24.99 -3.59 14.58
CA THR A 99 -23.75 -3.87 15.31
C THR A 99 -23.67 -3.15 16.65
N GLY A 100 -24.35 -2.01 16.79
CA GLY A 100 -24.25 -1.16 17.98
C GLY A 100 -22.93 -0.37 18.06
N TYR A 101 -22.10 -0.37 17.02
CA TYR A 101 -20.89 0.45 16.99
C TYR A 101 -21.22 1.95 17.03
N SER A 102 -20.36 2.73 17.65
CA SER A 102 -20.39 4.20 17.64
C SER A 102 -19.38 4.81 16.67
N ASP A 103 -18.54 3.96 16.07
CA ASP A 103 -17.51 4.36 15.12
C ASP A 103 -17.67 3.60 13.81
N PHE A 104 -17.53 4.31 12.69
CA PHE A 104 -17.49 3.67 11.38
C PHE A 104 -16.40 4.25 10.50
N SER A 105 -15.98 3.47 9.51
CA SER A 105 -15.03 3.90 8.49
C SER A 105 -15.54 3.59 7.09
N LEU A 106 -15.29 4.51 6.16
CA LEU A 106 -15.49 4.28 4.74
C LEU A 106 -14.18 3.75 4.14
N LEU A 107 -14.22 2.57 3.55
CA LEU A 107 -13.04 1.84 3.08
C LEU A 107 -12.87 1.95 1.58
N SER A 108 -11.65 2.34 1.17
CA SER A 108 -11.17 2.28 -0.22
C SER A 108 -9.64 2.36 -0.23
N LEU A 109 -9.01 2.03 -1.34
CA LEU A 109 -7.59 2.34 -1.59
C LEU A 109 -7.34 3.85 -1.71
N SER A 110 -8.36 4.62 -2.09
CA SER A 110 -8.34 6.09 -2.13
C SER A 110 -9.75 6.64 -1.95
N CYS A 111 -10.13 6.92 -0.70
CA CYS A 111 -11.46 7.45 -0.40
C CYS A 111 -11.70 8.84 -1.04
N SER A 112 -10.64 9.63 -1.17
CA SER A 112 -10.72 10.96 -1.79
C SER A 112 -11.04 10.92 -3.29
N ASP A 113 -10.87 9.78 -3.95
CA ASP A 113 -11.17 9.61 -5.37
C ASP A 113 -12.61 9.12 -5.61
N TYR A 114 -13.35 8.85 -4.55
CA TYR A 114 -14.79 8.61 -4.60
C TYR A 114 -15.51 9.96 -4.67
N LEU A 115 -15.96 10.35 -5.87
CA LEU A 115 -16.48 11.70 -6.13
C LEU A 115 -17.73 12.03 -5.31
N ALA A 116 -18.52 11.05 -4.94
CA ALA A 116 -19.70 11.24 -4.09
C ALA A 116 -19.37 11.41 -2.59
N LEU A 117 -18.10 11.25 -2.17
CA LEU A 117 -17.70 11.35 -0.77
C LEU A 117 -18.22 12.63 -0.05
N PRO A 118 -18.16 13.84 -0.64
CA PRO A 118 -18.68 15.03 0.02
C PRO A 118 -20.20 14.95 0.28
N ALA A 119 -20.97 14.46 -0.68
CA ALA A 119 -22.42 14.33 -0.55
C ALA A 119 -22.79 13.26 0.48
N VAL A 120 -22.20 12.07 0.38
CA VAL A 120 -22.38 10.97 1.34
C VAL A 120 -21.99 11.42 2.76
N GLY A 121 -20.87 12.12 2.91
CA GLY A 121 -20.42 12.61 4.22
C GLY A 121 -21.35 13.64 4.84
N VAL A 122 -21.94 14.54 4.04
CA VAL A 122 -22.96 15.51 4.50
C VAL A 122 -24.24 14.77 4.89
N GLU A 123 -24.71 13.85 4.07
CA GLU A 123 -25.93 13.09 4.33
C GLU A 123 -25.82 12.24 5.61
N LEU A 124 -24.71 11.48 5.75
CA LEU A 124 -24.45 10.72 6.97
C LEU A 124 -24.36 11.61 8.21
N ARG A 125 -23.73 12.77 8.09
CA ARG A 125 -23.68 13.72 9.20
C ARG A 125 -25.06 14.19 9.59
N ASN A 126 -25.92 14.52 8.64
CA ASN A 126 -27.29 14.99 8.92
C ASN A 126 -28.14 13.90 9.58
N ARG A 127 -28.04 12.66 9.11
CA ARG A 127 -28.80 11.52 9.66
C ARG A 127 -28.30 11.05 11.02
N LEU A 128 -26.99 11.16 11.27
CA LEU A 128 -26.33 10.59 12.45
C LEU A 128 -25.91 11.64 13.49
N GLN A 129 -26.23 12.92 13.30
CA GLN A 129 -25.77 14.01 14.17
C GLN A 129 -26.16 13.83 15.65
N ASP A 130 -27.30 13.21 15.94
CA ASP A 130 -27.83 13.00 17.29
C ASP A 130 -27.35 11.68 17.94
N HIS A 131 -26.60 10.86 17.20
CA HIS A 131 -26.17 9.53 17.64
C HIS A 131 -24.75 9.48 18.21
N ASN A 132 -24.06 10.62 18.32
CA ASN A 132 -22.67 10.72 18.82
C ASN A 132 -21.71 9.71 18.15
N VAL A 133 -21.85 9.53 16.83
CA VAL A 133 -21.01 8.62 16.03
C VAL A 133 -19.80 9.34 15.46
N SER A 134 -18.74 8.58 15.20
CA SER A 134 -17.52 9.10 14.62
C SER A 134 -17.24 8.44 13.26
N LEU A 135 -16.81 9.27 12.30
CA LEU A 135 -16.38 8.82 10.97
C LEU A 135 -14.85 8.83 10.86
N THR A 136 -14.29 7.75 10.36
CA THR A 136 -12.88 7.67 9.99
C THR A 136 -12.73 7.41 8.49
N LEU A 137 -11.83 8.15 7.83
CA LEU A 137 -11.44 7.93 6.44
C LEU A 137 -9.95 7.53 6.41
N PRO A 138 -9.63 6.23 6.34
CA PRO A 138 -8.26 5.75 6.52
C PRO A 138 -7.33 6.09 5.35
N SER A 139 -7.84 6.21 4.13
CA SER A 139 -7.05 6.37 2.91
C SER A 139 -7.39 7.71 2.23
N GLN A 140 -6.78 8.79 2.74
CA GLN A 140 -6.95 10.14 2.19
C GLN A 140 -5.74 10.56 1.36
N ARG A 141 -6.00 11.15 0.20
CA ARG A 141 -4.98 11.92 -0.52
C ARG A 141 -4.93 13.35 0.00
N ILE A 142 -3.74 13.81 0.34
CA ILE A 142 -3.57 15.14 0.91
C ILE A 142 -3.98 16.24 -0.08
N ALA A 143 -3.71 16.06 -1.37
CA ALA A 143 -4.13 17.00 -2.42
C ALA A 143 -5.66 17.22 -2.48
N HIS A 144 -6.44 16.23 -2.06
CA HIS A 144 -7.91 16.29 -2.04
C HIS A 144 -8.48 16.52 -0.63
N PHE A 145 -7.62 16.74 0.36
CA PHE A 145 -8.04 17.07 1.72
C PHE A 145 -8.47 18.53 1.82
N GLY A 146 -9.62 18.83 1.22
CA GLY A 146 -10.23 20.17 1.22
C GLY A 146 -11.04 20.47 2.47
N THR A 147 -11.51 21.71 2.58
CA THR A 147 -12.29 22.21 3.72
C THR A 147 -13.54 21.37 4.00
N THR A 148 -14.19 20.83 2.97
CA THR A 148 -15.41 20.00 3.12
C THR A 148 -15.08 18.67 3.80
N VAL A 149 -14.05 17.94 3.32
CA VAL A 149 -13.59 16.70 3.94
C VAL A 149 -13.08 16.94 5.35
N GLY A 150 -12.32 18.02 5.56
CA GLY A 150 -11.85 18.43 6.87
C GLY A 150 -13.01 18.69 7.86
N ARG A 151 -14.10 19.32 7.43
CA ARG A 151 -15.30 19.54 8.26
C ARG A 151 -16.08 18.27 8.54
N ILE A 152 -16.19 17.35 7.56
CA ILE A 152 -16.86 16.06 7.76
C ILE A 152 -16.12 15.24 8.82
N LEU A 153 -14.78 15.21 8.78
CA LEU A 153 -13.94 14.49 9.74
C LEU A 153 -13.72 15.22 11.06
N GLY A 154 -13.89 16.54 11.09
CA GLY A 154 -13.64 17.41 12.23
C GLY A 154 -14.77 17.47 13.26
N GLY A 155 -15.61 16.42 13.36
CA GLY A 155 -16.70 16.33 14.34
C GLY A 155 -16.24 16.24 15.81
N ALA A 156 -17.16 15.96 16.73
CA ALA A 156 -16.92 15.97 18.18
C ALA A 156 -15.81 15.01 18.65
N ARG A 157 -15.51 13.96 17.89
CA ARG A 157 -14.41 12.99 18.11
C ARG A 157 -13.46 13.03 16.91
N GLN A 158 -12.41 13.84 17.02
CA GLN A 158 -11.37 13.89 15.99
C GLN A 158 -10.50 12.64 16.02
N GLY A 159 -10.55 11.84 14.94
CA GLY A 159 -9.64 10.72 14.72
C GLY A 159 -8.22 11.16 14.36
N GLY A 160 -7.28 10.23 14.37
CA GLY A 160 -5.91 10.47 13.88
C GLY A 160 -5.90 10.77 12.38
N LEU A 161 -5.10 11.74 11.95
CA LEU A 161 -4.94 12.10 10.55
C LEU A 161 -3.59 11.63 10.02
N ALA A 162 -3.61 10.93 8.89
CA ALA A 162 -2.43 10.37 8.26
C ALA A 162 -2.42 10.60 6.75
N PHE A 163 -1.27 10.99 6.21
CA PHE A 163 -1.06 11.18 4.78
C PHE A 163 0.22 10.50 4.31
N ALA A 164 0.22 10.04 3.07
CA ALA A 164 1.35 9.40 2.45
C ALA A 164 1.98 10.34 1.40
N ALA A 165 3.03 11.04 1.79
CA ALA A 165 3.84 11.84 0.87
C ALA A 165 4.74 10.96 0.00
N GLU A 166 5.10 9.79 0.50
CA GLU A 166 5.93 8.73 -0.07
C GLU A 166 7.41 9.12 -0.23
N ALA A 167 7.71 10.29 -0.78
CA ALA A 167 9.08 10.74 -1.03
C ALA A 167 9.29 12.23 -0.71
N GLY A 168 10.54 12.60 -0.42
CA GLY A 168 10.90 13.94 0.03
C GLY A 168 10.93 14.98 -1.08
N THR A 169 11.23 14.60 -2.33
CA THR A 169 11.35 15.52 -3.46
C THR A 169 10.25 15.32 -4.49
N LEU A 170 9.92 16.38 -5.25
CA LEU A 170 8.97 16.28 -6.36
C LEU A 170 9.45 15.25 -7.38
N ARG A 171 10.74 15.28 -7.74
CA ARG A 171 11.33 14.31 -8.67
C ARG A 171 11.04 12.86 -8.24
N MET A 172 11.23 12.53 -6.98
CA MET A 172 10.95 11.17 -6.49
C MET A 172 9.47 10.87 -6.44
N ARG A 173 8.62 11.85 -6.14
CA ARG A 173 7.17 11.68 -6.21
C ARG A 173 6.69 11.42 -7.65
N ASP A 174 7.35 12.01 -8.65
CA ASP A 174 7.09 11.74 -10.07
C ASP A 174 7.60 10.36 -10.48
N ILE A 175 8.80 9.96 -10.03
CA ILE A 175 9.31 8.59 -10.24
C ILE A 175 8.34 7.53 -9.71
N VAL A 176 7.76 7.73 -8.53
CA VAL A 176 6.77 6.79 -7.98
C VAL A 176 5.35 7.02 -8.48
N ASN A 177 5.13 7.97 -9.36
CA ASN A 177 3.82 8.39 -9.89
C ASN A 177 2.81 8.74 -8.79
N LYS A 178 3.24 9.52 -7.78
CA LYS A 178 2.37 9.91 -6.66
C LYS A 178 1.42 11.06 -7.03
N GLY A 179 1.84 11.93 -7.96
CA GLY A 179 1.06 13.11 -8.37
C GLY A 179 0.75 14.01 -7.16
N LEU A 180 1.80 14.47 -6.45
CA LEU A 180 1.70 15.33 -5.27
C LEU A 180 2.79 16.39 -5.30
N THR A 181 2.40 17.66 -5.36
CA THR A 181 3.30 18.81 -5.30
C THR A 181 3.60 19.23 -3.85
N ASP A 182 4.62 20.07 -3.67
CA ASP A 182 4.94 20.64 -2.36
C ASP A 182 3.85 21.59 -1.88
N GLN A 183 3.24 22.33 -2.79
CA GLN A 183 2.14 23.25 -2.50
C GLN A 183 0.90 22.51 -2.01
N GLU A 184 0.53 21.42 -2.67
CA GLU A 184 -0.61 20.57 -2.25
C GLU A 184 -0.37 19.93 -0.89
N LEU A 185 0.87 19.48 -0.64
CA LEU A 185 1.25 18.92 0.66
C LEU A 185 1.08 19.98 1.78
N SER A 186 1.59 21.18 1.54
CA SER A 186 1.49 22.30 2.50
C SER A 186 0.04 22.74 2.71
N ALA A 187 -0.74 22.90 1.63
CA ALA A 187 -2.15 23.30 1.71
C ALA A 187 -3.01 22.26 2.45
N GLY A 188 -2.74 20.96 2.25
CA GLY A 188 -3.44 19.90 2.98
C GLY A 188 -3.12 19.91 4.48
N ILE A 189 -1.86 20.12 4.87
CA ILE A 189 -1.46 20.26 6.27
C ILE A 189 -2.08 21.53 6.89
N GLU A 190 -2.05 22.64 6.16
CA GLU A 190 -2.69 23.88 6.60
C GLU A 190 -4.19 23.69 6.86
N THR A 191 -4.89 23.06 5.91
CA THR A 191 -6.32 22.73 6.05
C THR A 191 -6.56 21.85 7.28
N ALA A 192 -5.74 20.86 7.52
CA ALA A 192 -5.84 20.03 8.71
C ALA A 192 -5.69 20.85 9.99
N MET A 193 -4.69 21.71 10.07
CA MET A 193 -4.44 22.52 11.24
C MET A 193 -5.56 23.54 11.50
N ARG A 194 -6.12 24.17 10.45
CA ARG A 194 -7.25 25.09 10.56
C ARG A 194 -8.55 24.39 11.02
N ASN A 195 -8.66 23.07 10.75
CA ASN A 195 -9.75 22.23 11.26
C ASN A 195 -9.44 21.57 12.62
N GLY A 196 -8.37 21.98 13.32
CA GLY A 196 -8.09 21.60 14.71
C GLY A 196 -7.06 20.52 14.91
N TRP A 197 -6.58 19.83 13.88
CA TRP A 197 -5.51 18.85 14.02
C TRP A 197 -4.19 19.54 14.37
N ARG A 198 -3.54 19.08 15.42
CA ARG A 198 -2.19 19.54 15.84
C ARG A 198 -1.13 18.46 15.65
N LYS A 199 -1.57 17.21 15.45
CA LYS A 199 -0.71 16.07 15.20
C LYS A 199 -1.10 15.40 13.90
N VAL A 200 -0.12 15.27 12.98
CA VAL A 200 -0.33 14.62 11.68
C VAL A 200 0.72 13.53 11.51
N LYS A 201 0.30 12.39 10.99
CA LYS A 201 1.18 11.28 10.62
C LYS A 201 1.52 11.37 9.14
N LEU A 202 2.81 11.30 8.81
CA LEU A 202 3.29 11.25 7.43
C LEU A 202 4.04 9.95 7.18
N TYR A 203 3.80 9.37 6.01
CA TYR A 203 4.50 8.18 5.54
C TYR A 203 5.48 8.56 4.43
N PHE A 204 6.70 8.04 4.55
CA PHE A 204 7.74 8.12 3.53
C PHE A 204 8.38 6.75 3.32
N MET A 205 8.92 6.53 2.13
CA MET A 205 9.73 5.38 1.78
C MET A 205 11.14 5.80 1.44
N ILE A 206 12.10 4.93 1.72
CA ILE A 206 13.50 5.02 1.29
C ILE A 206 13.90 3.78 0.51
N GLY A 207 14.93 3.89 -0.33
CA GLY A 207 15.40 2.80 -1.18
C GLY A 207 14.55 2.61 -2.44
N LEU A 208 13.87 3.65 -2.88
CA LEU A 208 13.10 3.67 -4.13
C LEU A 208 14.01 3.63 -5.36
N PRO A 209 13.56 3.05 -6.49
CA PRO A 209 14.31 3.12 -7.75
C PRO A 209 14.67 4.55 -8.13
N GLY A 210 15.93 4.79 -8.48
CA GLY A 210 16.43 6.11 -8.86
C GLY A 210 16.60 7.11 -7.70
N GLU A 211 16.43 6.70 -6.44
CA GLU A 211 16.61 7.57 -5.26
C GLU A 211 18.08 7.89 -5.02
N THR A 212 18.37 9.16 -4.81
CA THR A 212 19.68 9.70 -4.43
C THR A 212 19.70 10.17 -2.98
N ASP A 213 20.89 10.44 -2.44
CA ASP A 213 21.01 11.02 -1.10
C ASP A 213 20.34 12.38 -0.96
N ALA A 214 20.31 13.17 -2.05
CA ALA A 214 19.58 14.44 -2.08
C ALA A 214 18.07 14.23 -1.87
N ASP A 215 17.51 13.15 -2.41
CA ASP A 215 16.08 12.83 -2.22
C ASP A 215 15.79 12.37 -0.79
N VAL A 216 16.74 11.64 -0.18
CA VAL A 216 16.64 11.26 1.24
C VAL A 216 16.71 12.49 2.14
N HIS A 217 17.63 13.42 1.89
CA HIS A 217 17.69 14.72 2.57
C HIS A 217 16.40 15.51 2.37
N GLY A 218 15.80 15.46 1.18
CA GLY A 218 14.53 16.11 0.84
C GLY A 218 13.37 15.70 1.77
N ILE A 219 13.41 14.52 2.39
CA ILE A 219 12.42 14.16 3.41
C ILE A 219 12.55 15.09 4.63
N ALA A 220 13.77 15.33 5.09
CA ALA A 220 14.00 16.23 6.22
C ALA A 220 13.68 17.69 5.86
N ASP A 221 14.05 18.12 4.67
CA ASP A 221 13.75 19.47 4.17
C ASP A 221 12.23 19.70 4.09
N THR A 222 11.47 18.70 3.66
CA THR A 222 10.00 18.74 3.67
C THR A 222 9.43 18.90 5.08
N VAL A 223 9.97 18.18 6.05
CA VAL A 223 9.53 18.27 7.47
C VAL A 223 9.83 19.65 8.05
N GLU A 224 11.03 20.17 7.80
CA GLU A 224 11.46 21.51 8.25
C GLU A 224 10.59 22.61 7.61
N ARG A 225 10.36 22.52 6.31
CA ARG A 225 9.51 23.44 5.56
C ARG A 225 8.07 23.46 6.10
N LEU A 226 7.43 22.31 6.24
CA LEU A 226 6.09 22.22 6.79
C LEU A 226 6.00 22.83 8.20
N ARG A 227 6.98 22.57 9.05
CA ARG A 227 7.04 23.16 10.39
C ARG A 227 7.17 24.68 10.35
N PHE A 228 8.00 25.21 9.45
CA PHE A 228 8.20 26.64 9.27
C PHE A 228 6.94 27.32 8.73
N GLU A 229 6.32 26.78 7.69
CA GLU A 229 5.13 27.35 7.05
C GLU A 229 3.92 27.39 8.01
N MET A 230 3.78 26.38 8.87
CA MET A 230 2.66 26.25 9.79
C MET A 230 2.83 27.04 11.12
N ARG A 231 3.96 27.71 11.34
CA ARG A 231 4.27 28.36 12.63
C ARG A 231 3.25 29.42 13.07
N ASP A 232 2.65 30.14 12.10
CA ASP A 232 1.70 31.23 12.35
C ASP A 232 0.27 30.70 12.61
N ILE A 233 0.00 29.41 12.29
CA ILE A 233 -1.29 28.75 12.53
C ILE A 233 -1.28 28.06 13.90
N GLY A 234 -0.14 27.57 14.33
CA GLY A 234 0.03 26.94 15.63
C GLY A 234 1.14 25.89 15.66
N ARG A 235 1.23 25.15 16.78
CA ARG A 235 2.23 24.11 16.96
C ARG A 235 1.84 22.86 16.19
N LEU A 236 2.57 22.56 15.11
CA LEU A 236 2.47 21.29 14.39
C LEU A 236 3.37 20.24 15.04
N GLU A 237 2.83 19.06 15.34
CA GLU A 237 3.56 17.85 15.74
C GLU A 237 3.46 16.82 14.61
N LEU A 238 4.59 16.26 14.22
CA LEU A 238 4.66 15.27 13.15
C LEU A 238 5.09 13.90 13.67
N ASN A 239 4.34 12.89 13.27
CA ASN A 239 4.72 11.49 13.43
C ASN A 239 5.12 10.94 12.07
N LEU A 240 6.37 10.59 11.86
CA LEU A 240 6.82 9.97 10.62
C LEU A 240 6.87 8.44 10.76
N THR A 241 6.52 7.78 9.68
CA THR A 241 6.90 6.38 9.45
C THR A 241 7.77 6.36 8.20
N ILE A 242 9.01 5.93 8.38
CA ILE A 242 9.98 5.71 7.30
C ILE A 242 10.01 4.22 7.00
N SER A 243 9.42 3.85 5.88
CA SER A 243 9.40 2.46 5.39
C SER A 243 10.55 2.23 4.43
N ASN A 244 11.08 1.03 4.40
CA ASN A 244 12.00 0.60 3.35
C ASN A 244 11.17 0.12 2.17
N PHE A 245 11.56 0.49 0.96
CA PHE A 245 10.87 0.02 -0.25
C PHE A 245 11.14 -1.47 -0.46
N THR A 246 10.08 -2.24 -0.63
CA THR A 246 10.14 -3.66 -1.01
C THR A 246 9.38 -3.86 -2.32
N PRO A 247 10.02 -4.35 -3.38
CA PRO A 247 9.37 -4.62 -4.66
C PRO A 247 8.19 -5.59 -4.52
N LYS A 248 7.15 -5.36 -5.30
CA LYS A 248 5.95 -6.21 -5.29
C LYS A 248 5.67 -6.76 -6.67
N PRO A 249 5.23 -8.04 -6.79
CA PRO A 249 4.76 -8.61 -8.05
C PRO A 249 3.70 -7.74 -8.75
N HIS A 250 3.70 -7.79 -10.07
CA HIS A 250 2.76 -7.05 -10.93
C HIS A 250 2.79 -5.53 -10.78
N THR A 251 3.94 -4.97 -10.36
CA THR A 251 4.16 -3.53 -10.33
C THR A 251 5.31 -3.14 -11.26
N PRO A 252 5.39 -1.89 -11.76
CA PRO A 252 6.53 -1.42 -12.54
C PRO A 252 7.87 -1.63 -11.84
N PHE A 253 7.89 -1.60 -10.51
CA PHE A 253 9.11 -1.76 -9.72
C PHE A 253 9.42 -3.21 -9.30
N GLN A 254 8.70 -4.21 -9.82
CA GLN A 254 8.89 -5.62 -9.47
C GLN A 254 10.29 -6.19 -9.76
N TRP A 255 11.04 -5.55 -10.64
CA TRP A 255 12.40 -5.97 -11.00
C TRP A 255 13.50 -5.32 -10.17
N HIS A 256 13.13 -4.34 -9.33
CA HIS A 256 14.10 -3.67 -8.45
C HIS A 256 14.60 -4.60 -7.35
N SER A 257 15.72 -4.25 -6.70
CA SER A 257 16.29 -5.02 -5.58
C SER A 257 16.21 -4.24 -4.28
N VAL A 258 16.21 -4.97 -3.15
CA VAL A 258 16.44 -4.39 -1.83
C VAL A 258 17.92 -4.46 -1.46
N SER A 259 18.33 -3.62 -0.51
CA SER A 259 19.63 -3.69 0.13
C SER A 259 19.51 -3.23 1.57
N THR A 260 19.75 -4.13 2.50
CA THR A 260 19.70 -3.80 3.94
C THR A 260 20.80 -2.82 4.34
N ALA A 261 21.95 -2.88 3.67
CA ALA A 261 23.05 -1.94 3.89
C ALA A 261 22.65 -0.51 3.47
N GLU A 262 22.05 -0.35 2.29
CA GLU A 262 21.56 0.93 1.81
C GLU A 262 20.42 1.48 2.67
N PHE A 263 19.49 0.64 3.10
CA PHE A 263 18.45 1.07 4.02
C PHE A 263 19.01 1.59 5.35
N LYS A 264 19.97 0.86 5.97
CA LYS A 264 20.64 1.30 7.19
C LYS A 264 21.36 2.63 6.98
N ARG A 265 22.07 2.80 5.87
CA ARG A 265 22.78 4.02 5.51
C ARG A 265 21.80 5.21 5.40
N ARG A 266 20.73 5.06 4.64
CA ARG A 266 19.71 6.10 4.44
C ARG A 266 18.94 6.42 5.72
N GLN A 267 18.58 5.41 6.52
CA GLN A 267 18.05 5.64 7.87
C GLN A 267 19.04 6.42 8.75
N GLY A 268 20.35 6.17 8.60
CA GLY A 268 21.41 6.92 9.28
C GLY A 268 21.41 8.40 8.92
N ILE A 269 21.31 8.73 7.63
CA ILE A 269 21.18 10.12 7.15
C ILE A 269 19.99 10.81 7.81
N LEU A 270 18.82 10.16 7.79
CA LEU A 270 17.62 10.74 8.39
C LEU A 270 17.70 10.88 9.90
N ARG A 271 18.30 9.92 10.61
CA ARG A 271 18.50 10.02 12.06
C ARG A 271 19.38 11.23 12.42
N GLN A 272 20.43 11.50 11.65
CA GLN A 272 21.28 12.67 11.83
C GLN A 272 20.51 13.97 11.57
N ARG A 273 19.75 14.05 10.46
CA ARG A 273 18.96 15.23 10.12
C ARG A 273 17.86 15.54 11.13
N PHE A 274 17.24 14.52 11.68
CA PHE A 274 16.15 14.67 12.66
C PHE A 274 16.65 14.86 14.11
N ALA A 275 17.95 14.77 14.34
CA ALA A 275 18.52 14.95 15.68
C ALA A 275 18.16 16.34 16.25
N GLY A 276 17.58 16.35 17.44
CA GLY A 276 17.15 17.59 18.11
C GLY A 276 15.78 18.15 17.71
N MET A 277 15.08 17.58 16.75
CA MET A 277 13.73 18.01 16.36
C MET A 277 12.66 17.51 17.34
N ARG A 278 12.44 18.22 18.44
CA ARG A 278 11.51 17.84 19.54
C ARG A 278 10.04 17.75 19.14
N PHE A 279 9.64 18.32 18.01
CA PHE A 279 8.28 18.27 17.47
C PHE A 279 8.01 17.03 16.63
N LEU A 280 9.02 16.20 16.43
CA LEU A 280 9.02 15.07 15.51
C LEU A 280 9.19 13.76 16.27
N LYS A 281 8.31 12.80 15.96
CA LYS A 281 8.46 11.38 16.32
C LYS A 281 8.67 10.58 15.05
N VAL A 282 9.69 9.73 15.00
CA VAL A 282 10.02 8.93 13.81
C VAL A 282 10.05 7.46 14.15
N ASN A 283 9.33 6.66 13.37
CA ASN A 283 9.39 5.20 13.41
C ASN A 283 10.05 4.73 12.11
N TYR A 284 11.00 3.81 12.22
CA TYR A 284 11.70 3.20 11.09
C TYR A 284 11.31 1.73 10.99
N THR A 285 11.03 1.27 9.77
CA THR A 285 10.86 -0.17 9.53
C THR A 285 12.18 -0.89 9.72
N ASP A 286 12.18 -2.01 10.43
CA ASP A 286 13.35 -2.86 10.58
C ASP A 286 13.76 -3.43 9.22
N VAL A 287 15.03 -3.32 8.89
CA VAL A 287 15.55 -3.74 7.57
C VAL A 287 15.47 -5.25 7.35
N ARG A 288 15.48 -6.04 8.44
CA ARG A 288 15.33 -7.50 8.40
C ARG A 288 13.95 -7.90 7.88
N LEU A 289 12.91 -7.16 8.30
CA LEU A 289 11.54 -7.38 7.80
C LEU A 289 11.48 -7.15 6.28
N SER A 290 12.13 -6.10 5.79
CA SER A 290 12.14 -5.78 4.37
C SER A 290 12.88 -6.83 3.54
N ALA A 291 14.01 -7.34 4.04
CA ALA A 291 14.75 -8.42 3.37
C ALA A 291 13.93 -9.72 3.34
N MET A 292 13.28 -10.07 4.46
CA MET A 292 12.43 -11.25 4.55
C MET A 292 11.20 -11.14 3.63
N GLU A 293 10.57 -9.96 3.59
CA GLU A 293 9.42 -9.70 2.73
C GLU A 293 9.79 -9.84 1.25
N ASP A 294 10.95 -9.32 0.83
CA ASP A 294 11.42 -9.45 -0.55
C ASP A 294 11.82 -10.91 -0.88
N PHE A 295 12.46 -11.62 0.04
CA PHE A 295 12.81 -13.03 -0.12
C PHE A 295 11.56 -13.89 -0.37
N ILE A 296 10.52 -13.72 0.44
CA ILE A 296 9.25 -14.42 0.28
C ILE A 296 8.53 -13.97 -1.00
N GLY A 297 8.46 -12.66 -1.23
CA GLY A 297 7.76 -12.07 -2.36
C GLY A 297 8.33 -12.45 -3.73
N ARG A 298 9.62 -12.82 -3.79
CA ARG A 298 10.30 -13.31 -5.00
C ARG A 298 10.36 -14.84 -5.08
N GLY A 299 9.80 -15.50 -4.09
CA GLY A 299 9.79 -16.94 -4.05
C GLY A 299 8.72 -17.57 -4.95
N ASP A 300 8.75 -18.88 -4.96
CA ASP A 300 7.75 -19.72 -5.60
C ASP A 300 7.30 -20.83 -4.64
N GLN A 301 6.53 -21.80 -5.14
CA GLN A 301 6.03 -22.93 -4.34
C GLN A 301 7.10 -23.71 -3.56
N ARG A 302 8.37 -23.61 -3.94
CA ARG A 302 9.51 -24.25 -3.23
C ARG A 302 9.75 -23.64 -1.85
N LEU A 303 9.22 -22.44 -1.57
CA LEU A 303 9.28 -21.83 -0.24
C LEU A 303 8.24 -22.39 0.74
N ALA A 304 7.24 -23.15 0.30
CA ALA A 304 6.22 -23.69 1.20
C ALA A 304 6.80 -24.49 2.38
N PRO A 305 7.74 -25.45 2.19
CA PRO A 305 8.36 -26.15 3.31
C PRO A 305 9.24 -25.23 4.20
N VAL A 306 9.83 -24.17 3.64
CA VAL A 306 10.59 -23.17 4.43
C VAL A 306 9.65 -22.39 5.35
N ILE A 307 8.51 -21.95 4.83
CA ILE A 307 7.47 -21.24 5.61
C ILE A 307 6.97 -22.13 6.75
N GLU A 308 6.67 -23.40 6.44
CA GLU A 308 6.23 -24.37 7.44
C GLU A 308 7.29 -24.61 8.52
N ALA A 309 8.56 -24.77 8.15
CA ALA A 309 9.67 -24.96 9.08
C ALA A 309 9.87 -23.73 9.97
N ALA A 310 9.87 -22.53 9.42
CA ALA A 310 9.96 -21.29 10.19
C ALA A 310 8.81 -21.17 11.20
N TRP A 311 7.57 -21.46 10.78
CA TRP A 311 6.42 -21.46 11.66
C TRP A 311 6.58 -22.48 12.79
N ARG A 312 7.00 -23.72 12.50
CA ARG A 312 7.25 -24.76 13.50
C ARG A 312 8.34 -24.35 14.49
N SER A 313 9.33 -23.57 14.07
CA SER A 313 10.40 -22.99 14.92
C SER A 313 9.94 -21.74 15.68
N GLY A 314 8.66 -21.35 15.55
CA GLY A 314 8.05 -20.26 16.31
C GLY A 314 7.97 -18.92 15.58
N ALA A 315 8.19 -18.85 14.27
CA ALA A 315 7.85 -17.66 13.50
C ALA A 315 6.33 -17.44 13.52
N GLY A 316 5.93 -16.19 13.66
CA GLY A 316 4.54 -15.76 13.71
C GLY A 316 4.43 -14.35 14.26
N MET A 317 3.49 -13.57 13.76
CA MET A 317 3.37 -12.14 14.06
C MET A 317 4.69 -11.39 13.76
N ASP A 318 5.30 -11.69 12.61
CA ASP A 318 6.68 -11.32 12.26
C ASP A 318 6.89 -9.81 12.19
N ALA A 319 5.85 -9.04 11.84
CA ALA A 319 5.90 -7.58 11.80
C ALA A 319 5.78 -6.89 13.17
N TRP A 320 5.53 -7.64 14.24
CA TRP A 320 5.42 -7.07 15.57
C TRP A 320 6.81 -6.88 16.17
N PHE A 321 7.08 -5.66 16.63
CA PHE A 321 8.39 -5.25 17.13
C PHE A 321 8.96 -6.20 18.20
N ASP A 322 8.15 -6.64 19.14
CA ASP A 322 8.56 -7.53 20.25
C ASP A 322 8.91 -8.96 19.79
N ASN A 323 8.53 -9.33 18.56
CA ASN A 323 8.75 -10.67 18.02
C ASN A 323 9.92 -10.76 17.03
N ILE A 324 10.45 -9.63 16.53
CA ILE A 324 11.40 -9.60 15.41
C ILE A 324 12.62 -10.48 15.63
N GLU A 325 13.23 -10.44 16.82
CA GLU A 325 14.45 -11.23 17.10
C GLU A 325 14.17 -12.73 16.98
N ARG A 326 13.11 -13.19 17.62
CA ARG A 326 12.71 -14.61 17.62
C ARG A 326 12.29 -15.08 16.24
N THR A 327 11.44 -14.30 15.56
CA THR A 327 10.88 -14.69 14.27
C THR A 327 11.94 -14.68 13.18
N HIS A 328 12.79 -13.65 13.15
CA HIS A 328 13.89 -13.59 12.18
C HIS A 328 14.88 -14.75 12.36
N GLY A 329 15.22 -15.13 13.62
CA GLY A 329 16.05 -16.30 13.90
C GLY A 329 15.44 -17.60 13.34
N ALA A 330 14.14 -17.84 13.61
CA ALA A 330 13.42 -19.00 13.10
C ALA A 330 13.39 -19.07 11.55
N TRP A 331 13.24 -17.90 10.90
CA TRP A 331 13.32 -17.81 9.44
C TRP A 331 14.71 -18.13 8.92
N CYS A 332 15.77 -17.56 9.51
CA CYS A 332 17.14 -17.83 9.09
C CYS A 332 17.50 -19.32 9.20
N GLU A 333 17.12 -19.97 10.31
CA GLU A 333 17.32 -21.40 10.50
C GLU A 333 16.60 -22.24 9.41
N ALA A 334 15.35 -21.91 9.13
CA ALA A 334 14.58 -22.62 8.09
C ALA A 334 15.14 -22.41 6.67
N ILE A 335 15.61 -21.19 6.38
CA ILE A 335 16.22 -20.84 5.09
C ILE A 335 17.55 -21.56 4.91
N ASP A 336 18.39 -21.61 5.95
CA ASP A 336 19.68 -22.30 5.91
C ASP A 336 19.50 -23.83 5.81
N ALA A 337 18.56 -24.41 6.56
CA ALA A 337 18.20 -25.81 6.47
C ALA A 337 17.70 -26.22 5.07
N ALA A 338 17.07 -25.32 4.35
CA ALA A 338 16.63 -25.52 2.97
C ALA A 338 17.76 -25.26 1.93
N GLY A 339 18.96 -24.92 2.34
CA GLY A 339 20.08 -24.59 1.45
C GLY A 339 19.94 -23.25 0.73
N LEU A 340 19.05 -22.37 1.17
CA LEU A 340 18.74 -21.09 0.53
C LEU A 340 19.46 -19.89 1.16
N GLY A 341 20.32 -20.11 2.17
CA GLY A 341 21.05 -19.06 2.89
C GLY A 341 21.92 -18.18 1.99
N GLY A 342 22.52 -18.76 0.92
CA GLY A 342 23.25 -17.98 -0.09
C GLY A 342 22.36 -16.94 -0.78
N ARG A 343 21.19 -17.36 -1.27
CA ARG A 343 20.20 -16.48 -1.92
C ARG A 343 19.68 -15.39 -0.97
N TYR A 344 19.46 -15.71 0.29
CA TYR A 344 19.02 -14.73 1.28
C TYR A 344 20.10 -13.67 1.54
N ARG A 345 21.37 -14.07 1.68
CA ARG A 345 22.50 -13.16 1.84
C ARG A 345 22.72 -12.25 0.63
N GLU A 346 22.52 -12.76 -0.60
CA GLU A 346 22.57 -11.94 -1.82
C GLU A 346 21.55 -10.81 -1.77
N LEU A 347 20.36 -11.08 -1.27
CA LEU A 347 19.30 -10.09 -1.06
C LEU A 347 19.70 -9.06 -0.01
N GLU A 348 20.18 -9.50 1.13
CA GLU A 348 20.63 -8.58 2.21
C GLU A 348 21.73 -7.64 1.76
N LEU A 349 22.66 -8.11 0.92
CA LEU A 349 23.80 -7.34 0.43
C LEU A 349 23.43 -6.44 -0.76
N GLY A 350 22.24 -6.61 -1.34
CA GLY A 350 21.83 -5.88 -2.52
C GLY A 350 22.60 -6.28 -3.78
N SER A 351 23.06 -7.55 -3.87
CA SER A 351 23.76 -8.08 -5.03
C SER A 351 22.86 -8.30 -6.26
N TRP A 352 21.56 -8.10 -6.10
CA TRP A 352 20.63 -8.08 -7.22
C TRP A 352 20.85 -6.83 -8.05
N ALA A 353 20.84 -6.98 -9.37
CA ALA A 353 21.14 -5.90 -10.30
C ALA A 353 20.34 -4.63 -10.02
N GLU A 354 21.04 -3.54 -9.80
CA GLU A 354 20.44 -2.21 -9.73
C GLU A 354 20.03 -1.78 -11.12
N LEU A 355 18.73 -1.78 -11.40
CA LEU A 355 18.21 -1.55 -12.74
C LEU A 355 18.60 -0.20 -13.33
N GLN A 356 18.76 0.83 -12.49
CA GLN A 356 19.16 2.15 -12.94
C GLN A 356 20.62 2.22 -13.45
N ALA A 357 21.47 1.29 -13.03
CA ALA A 357 22.85 1.18 -13.51
C ALA A 357 22.97 0.49 -14.86
N LEU A 358 21.92 -0.21 -15.32
CA LEU A 358 21.88 -0.92 -16.58
C LEU A 358 21.56 0.05 -17.73
N THR A 359 22.07 -0.26 -18.93
CA THR A 359 21.59 0.41 -20.15
C THR A 359 20.12 0.05 -20.41
N PRO A 360 19.37 0.86 -21.19
CA PRO A 360 17.97 0.51 -21.55
C PRO A 360 17.84 -0.88 -22.20
N GLU A 361 18.83 -1.30 -22.97
CA GLU A 361 18.87 -2.62 -23.61
C GLU A 361 19.03 -3.76 -22.60
N GLN A 362 19.98 -3.61 -21.68
CA GLN A 362 20.20 -4.56 -20.58
C GLN A 362 18.98 -4.65 -19.66
N ARG A 363 18.33 -3.51 -19.37
CA ARG A 363 17.07 -3.50 -18.60
C ARG A 363 15.96 -4.27 -19.32
N ARG A 364 15.74 -4.02 -20.61
CA ARG A 364 14.74 -4.77 -21.40
C ARG A 364 15.01 -6.25 -21.35
N GLN A 365 16.25 -6.67 -21.54
CA GLN A 365 16.65 -8.07 -21.45
C GLN A 365 16.35 -8.64 -20.05
N ARG A 366 16.75 -7.96 -19.00
CA ARG A 366 16.51 -8.36 -17.60
C ARG A 366 15.02 -8.48 -17.28
N CYS A 367 14.21 -7.51 -17.72
CA CYS A 367 12.78 -7.48 -17.49
C CYS A 367 12.01 -8.52 -18.33
N SER A 368 12.60 -9.06 -19.39
CA SER A 368 12.01 -10.14 -20.20
C SER A 368 12.13 -11.52 -19.56
N GLU A 369 13.05 -11.70 -18.59
CA GLU A 369 13.22 -12.97 -17.90
C GLU A 369 11.92 -13.42 -17.21
N PRO A 370 11.65 -14.74 -17.16
CA PRO A 370 10.48 -15.25 -16.46
C PRO A 370 10.50 -14.93 -14.97
N LEU A 371 9.36 -14.49 -14.45
CA LEU A 371 9.14 -14.24 -13.02
C LEU A 371 8.26 -15.35 -12.42
N PRO A 372 8.42 -15.68 -11.14
CA PRO A 372 7.65 -16.74 -10.49
C PRO A 372 6.13 -16.59 -10.61
N TRP A 373 5.64 -15.37 -10.80
CA TRP A 373 4.23 -15.03 -10.88
C TRP A 373 3.70 -14.75 -12.29
N ASP A 374 4.51 -14.94 -13.34
CA ASP A 374 4.07 -14.66 -14.73
C ASP A 374 2.89 -15.54 -15.19
N HIS A 375 2.64 -16.65 -14.51
CA HIS A 375 1.48 -17.50 -14.76
C HIS A 375 0.16 -16.89 -14.22
N ILE A 376 0.22 -15.85 -13.41
CA ILE A 376 -0.95 -15.14 -12.87
C ILE A 376 -1.23 -13.93 -13.75
N ASP A 377 -2.36 -13.99 -14.46
CA ASP A 377 -2.84 -12.88 -15.27
C ASP A 377 -3.63 -11.89 -14.42
N SER A 378 -3.01 -10.78 -14.09
CA SER A 378 -3.61 -9.68 -13.34
C SER A 378 -4.42 -8.72 -14.22
N GLY A 379 -4.45 -8.93 -15.53
CA GLY A 379 -5.02 -8.00 -16.51
C GLY A 379 -4.09 -6.84 -16.88
N VAL A 380 -3.03 -6.57 -16.09
CA VAL A 380 -2.03 -5.56 -16.44
C VAL A 380 -0.96 -6.19 -17.32
N SER A 381 -0.69 -5.60 -18.48
CA SER A 381 0.31 -6.09 -19.42
C SER A 381 1.72 -6.02 -18.82
N LYS A 382 2.50 -7.12 -18.90
CA LYS A 382 3.92 -7.14 -18.50
C LYS A 382 4.74 -6.13 -19.31
N GLN A 383 4.45 -6.00 -20.60
CA GLN A 383 5.08 -5.00 -21.46
C GLN A 383 4.81 -3.58 -20.97
N TRP A 384 3.57 -3.27 -20.61
CA TRP A 384 3.24 -1.95 -20.05
C TRP A 384 3.99 -1.68 -18.73
N LEU A 385 4.15 -2.69 -17.86
CA LEU A 385 4.94 -2.55 -16.63
C LEU A 385 6.42 -2.25 -16.94
N GLN A 386 6.99 -2.84 -17.99
CA GLN A 386 8.36 -2.57 -18.43
C GLN A 386 8.50 -1.13 -18.96
N GLU A 387 7.58 -0.71 -19.81
CA GLU A 387 7.55 0.65 -20.36
C GLU A 387 7.35 1.69 -19.26
N ASP A 388 6.52 1.38 -18.24
CA ASP A 388 6.29 2.30 -17.14
C ASP A 388 7.48 2.34 -16.16
N LEU A 389 8.29 1.28 -16.07
CA LEU A 389 9.58 1.33 -15.39
C LEU A 389 10.53 2.32 -16.07
N GLU A 390 10.62 2.31 -17.41
CA GLU A 390 11.46 3.27 -18.14
C GLU A 390 10.98 4.71 -17.92
N ARG A 391 9.66 4.94 -18.04
CA ARG A 391 9.06 6.26 -17.72
C ARG A 391 9.38 6.71 -16.29
N ALA A 392 9.38 5.78 -15.34
CA ALA A 392 9.74 6.07 -13.95
C ALA A 392 11.17 6.58 -13.83
N LEU A 393 12.13 5.89 -14.44
CA LEU A 393 13.54 6.28 -14.36
C LEU A 393 13.82 7.66 -15.02
N GLU A 394 12.94 8.09 -15.92
CA GLU A 394 12.94 9.42 -16.54
C GLU A 394 12.08 10.45 -15.77
N ALA A 395 11.50 10.07 -14.63
CA ALA A 395 10.56 10.86 -13.85
C ALA A 395 9.30 11.32 -14.65
N VAL A 396 8.92 10.59 -15.69
CA VAL A 396 7.73 10.87 -16.50
C VAL A 396 6.50 10.29 -15.79
N VAL A 397 5.49 11.11 -15.56
CA VAL A 397 4.24 10.70 -14.91
C VAL A 397 3.27 10.03 -15.89
N VAL A 398 2.43 9.15 -15.38
CA VAL A 398 1.34 8.48 -16.13
C VAL A 398 0.01 9.05 -15.65
N PRO A 399 -0.95 9.32 -16.55
CA PRO A 399 -2.25 9.87 -16.18
C PRO A 399 -3.06 8.91 -15.30
N ASP A 400 -3.96 9.48 -14.49
CA ASP A 400 -5.00 8.71 -13.80
C ASP A 400 -6.15 8.43 -14.77
N CYS A 401 -6.35 7.17 -15.10
CA CYS A 401 -7.33 6.81 -16.13
C CYS A 401 -8.79 7.02 -15.71
N SER A 402 -9.08 7.36 -14.45
CA SER A 402 -10.42 7.80 -14.03
C SER A 402 -10.69 9.27 -14.35
N PHE A 403 -9.64 10.09 -14.55
CA PHE A 403 -9.76 11.55 -14.61
C PHE A 403 -9.05 12.18 -15.82
N ASP A 404 -7.88 11.64 -16.20
CA ASP A 404 -6.96 12.31 -17.13
C ASP A 404 -6.79 11.58 -18.47
N GLY A 405 -7.40 10.39 -18.61
CA GLY A 405 -7.32 9.56 -19.82
C GLY A 405 -6.61 8.22 -19.62
N CYS A 406 -6.80 7.31 -20.57
CA CYS A 406 -6.33 5.93 -20.47
C CYS A 406 -4.79 5.84 -20.49
N SER A 407 -4.22 5.04 -19.58
CA SER A 407 -2.79 4.72 -19.55
C SER A 407 -2.41 3.49 -20.37
N HIS A 408 -3.37 2.86 -21.07
CA HIS A 408 -3.21 1.67 -21.92
C HIS A 408 -2.55 0.47 -21.22
N CYS A 409 -2.86 0.25 -19.93
CA CYS A 409 -2.24 -0.82 -19.12
C CYS A 409 -2.71 -2.24 -19.48
N GLY A 410 -3.70 -2.41 -20.39
CA GLY A 410 -4.25 -3.68 -20.84
C GLY A 410 -5.50 -4.15 -20.07
N VAL A 411 -5.83 -3.56 -18.92
CA VAL A 411 -6.91 -4.04 -18.04
C VAL A 411 -8.29 -3.96 -18.66
N CYS A 412 -8.57 -2.91 -19.43
CA CYS A 412 -9.89 -2.63 -19.99
C CYS A 412 -10.07 -3.16 -21.43
N GLY A 413 -9.01 -3.76 -22.00
CA GLY A 413 -8.98 -4.16 -23.43
C GLY A 413 -8.85 -2.96 -24.36
N ASP A 414 -8.86 -3.22 -25.68
CA ASP A 414 -8.68 -2.20 -26.72
C ASP A 414 -9.96 -1.38 -27.02
N GLY A 415 -10.98 -1.47 -26.18
CA GLY A 415 -12.34 -0.97 -26.43
C GLY A 415 -12.78 0.23 -25.56
N LEU A 416 -11.84 0.99 -24.96
CA LEU A 416 -12.14 2.27 -24.29
C LEU A 416 -11.48 3.44 -24.99
#